data_fbc78acc2e502a0f1e7549561a825d07
#
_entry.id   fbc78acc2e502a0f1e7549561a825d07
#
_cell.length_a   1.000
_cell.length_b   1.000
_cell.length_c   1.000
_cell.angle_alpha   90.00
_cell.angle_beta   90.00
_cell.angle_gamma   90.00
#
_symmetry.space_group_name_H-M   'P 1'
#
loop_
_entity.id
_entity.type
_entity.pdbx_description
1 polymer ?
#
loop_
_entity_poly.entity_id
_entity_poly.type
_entity_poly.pdbx_seq_one_letter_code
_entity_poly.pdbx_strand_id
1 'polypeptide(L)' 'MKDHNSIKIEAQKLVDEHSKKAVEIAKRKVDNLNNQHSRESDFAFLLLSEVEKLVEEL' A
#
# COMPACT_ATOMS: atom_id res chain seq x y z
N MET A 1 -1.81 -12.70 -11.98
CA MET A 1 -3.03 -11.95 -11.71
C MET A 1 -3.04 -11.41 -10.30
N LYS A 2 -3.11 -10.11 -10.16
CA LYS A 2 -3.10 -9.49 -8.83
C LYS A 2 -4.51 -9.34 -8.32
N ASP A 3 -4.80 -10.01 -7.24
CA ASP A 3 -6.10 -9.94 -6.62
C ASP A 3 -6.00 -9.27 -5.26
N HIS A 4 -7.13 -9.17 -4.56
CA HIS A 4 -7.17 -8.53 -3.25
C HIS A 4 -6.30 -9.23 -2.22
N ASN A 5 -6.07 -10.52 -2.37
CA ASN A 5 -5.23 -11.27 -1.45
C ASN A 5 -3.78 -10.81 -1.53
N SER A 6 -3.29 -10.58 -2.75
CA SER A 6 -1.92 -10.08 -2.93
C SER A 6 -1.74 -8.72 -2.27
N ILE A 7 -2.73 -7.85 -2.41
CA ILE A 7 -2.68 -6.52 -1.81
C ILE A 7 -2.65 -6.62 -0.28
N LYS A 8 -3.46 -7.48 0.28
CA LYS A 8 -3.51 -7.67 1.73
C LYS A 8 -2.19 -8.22 2.27
N ILE A 9 -1.59 -9.16 1.56
CA ILE A 9 -0.32 -9.74 1.96
C ILE A 9 0.77 -8.68 1.96
N GLU A 10 0.83 -7.87 0.90
CA GLU A 10 1.80 -6.78 0.80
C GLU A 10 1.61 -5.76 1.90
N ALA A 11 0.36 -5.37 2.15
CA ALA A 11 0.06 -4.40 3.20
C ALA A 11 0.46 -4.93 4.56
N GLN A 12 0.16 -6.20 4.83
CA GLN A 12 0.51 -6.81 6.10
C GLN A 12 2.02 -6.84 6.31
N LYS A 13 2.76 -7.16 5.26
CA LYS A 13 4.22 -7.16 5.33
C LYS A 13 4.76 -5.78 5.66
N LEU A 14 4.24 -4.76 5.01
CA LEU A 14 4.68 -3.40 5.25
C LEU A 14 4.41 -2.98 6.71
N VAL A 15 3.24 -3.30 7.19
CA VAL A 15 2.87 -2.95 8.57
C VAL A 15 3.72 -3.74 9.57
N ASP A 16 3.97 -5.01 9.29
CA ASP A 16 4.80 -5.82 10.18
C ASP A 16 6.23 -5.30 10.26
N GLU A 17 6.76 -4.82 9.14
CA GLU A 17 8.15 -4.36 9.10
C GLU A 17 8.31 -2.92 9.57
N HIS A 18 7.35 -2.06 9.28
CA HIS A 18 7.48 -0.62 9.47
C HIS A 18 6.47 -0.01 10.42
N SER A 19 5.48 -0.77 10.84
CA SER A 19 4.41 -0.27 11.70
C SER A 19 3.76 0.97 11.09
N LYS A 20 3.71 2.06 11.84
CA LYS A 20 3.07 3.28 11.37
C LYS A 20 3.76 3.91 10.17
N LYS A 21 5.05 3.64 9.99
CA LYS A 21 5.78 4.17 8.85
C LYS A 21 5.35 3.53 7.54
N ALA A 22 4.65 2.39 7.62
CA ALA A 22 4.14 1.74 6.42
C ALA A 22 3.25 2.66 5.61
N VAL A 23 2.48 3.53 6.28
CA VAL A 23 1.62 4.50 5.60
C VAL A 23 2.47 5.47 4.76
N GLU A 24 3.57 5.96 5.32
CA GLU A 24 4.46 6.86 4.61
C GLU A 24 5.09 6.20 3.40
N ILE A 25 5.50 4.94 3.55
CA ILE A 25 6.10 4.19 2.46
C ILE A 25 5.09 3.99 1.34
N ALA A 26 3.86 3.63 1.69
CA ALA A 26 2.80 3.44 0.71
C ALA A 26 2.48 4.76 0.00
N LYS A 27 2.45 5.86 0.73
CA LYS A 27 2.20 7.17 0.14
C LYS A 27 3.29 7.56 -0.86
N ARG A 28 4.53 7.26 -0.55
CA ARG A 28 5.63 7.53 -1.47
C ARG A 28 5.49 6.75 -2.76
N LYS A 29 5.05 5.50 -2.67
CA LYS A 29 4.82 4.70 -3.85
C LYS A 29 3.73 5.30 -4.73
N VAL A 30 2.65 5.76 -4.11
CA VAL A 30 1.57 6.42 -4.84
C VAL A 30 2.09 7.69 -5.52
N ASP A 31 2.87 8.49 -4.79
CA ASP A 31 3.43 9.73 -5.31
C ASP A 31 4.32 9.48 -6.53
N ASN A 32 5.18 8.48 -6.43
CA ASN A 32 6.10 8.15 -7.52
C ASN A 32 5.36 7.67 -8.76
N LEU A 33 4.29 6.93 -8.57
CA LEU A 33 3.51 6.36 -9.67
C LEU A 33 2.50 7.34 -10.24
N ASN A 34 2.19 8.39 -9.48
CA ASN A 34 1.19 9.37 -9.88
C ASN A 34 1.59 10.13 -11.15
N ASN A 35 2.87 10.20 -11.44
CA ASN A 35 3.38 10.83 -12.65
C ASN A 35 3.26 9.93 -13.87
N GLN A 36 2.93 8.68 -13.68
CA GLN A 36 2.78 7.72 -14.75
C GLN A 36 1.41 7.07 -14.63
N HIS A 37 0.55 7.32 -15.59
CA HIS A 37 -0.78 6.70 -15.61
C HIS A 37 -0.64 5.24 -15.99
N SER A 38 -0.45 4.39 -14.99
CA SER A 38 -0.28 2.97 -15.21
C SER A 38 -1.16 2.18 -14.25
N ARG A 39 -1.29 0.89 -14.51
CA ARG A 39 -2.05 0.00 -13.65
C ARG A 39 -1.41 -0.12 -12.27
N GLU A 40 -0.12 0.11 -12.19
CA GLU A 40 0.60 0.07 -10.94
C GLU A 40 0.13 1.17 -9.98
N SER A 41 -0.33 2.27 -10.55
CA SER A 41 -0.89 3.38 -9.78
C SER A 41 -2.12 2.92 -8.99
N ASP A 42 -3.02 2.19 -9.64
CA ASP A 42 -4.22 1.66 -8.98
C ASP A 42 -3.84 0.68 -7.86
N PHE A 43 -2.88 -0.18 -8.13
CA PHE A 43 -2.40 -1.12 -7.13
C PHE A 43 -1.84 -0.38 -5.92
N ALA A 44 -1.08 0.68 -6.16
CA ALA A 44 -0.48 1.47 -5.08
C ALA A 44 -1.56 2.14 -4.22
N PHE A 45 -2.62 2.64 -4.84
CA PHE A 45 -3.73 3.23 -4.09
C PHE A 45 -4.43 2.21 -3.21
N LEU A 46 -4.69 1.03 -3.76
CA LEU A 46 -5.34 -0.03 -2.99
C LEU A 46 -4.44 -0.48 -1.85
N LEU A 47 -3.15 -0.57 -2.10
CA LEU A 47 -2.18 -0.93 -1.08
C LEU A 47 -2.17 0.10 0.04
N LEU A 48 -2.16 1.36 -0.31
CA LEU A 48 -2.19 2.44 0.69
C LEU A 48 -3.45 2.35 1.56
N SER A 49 -4.59 2.11 0.94
CA SER A 49 -5.86 1.97 1.66
C SER A 49 -5.81 0.83 2.66
N GLU A 50 -5.28 -0.32 2.25
CA GLU A 50 -5.16 -1.47 3.15
C GLU A 50 -4.18 -1.21 4.29
N VAL A 51 -3.06 -0.57 3.97
CA VAL A 51 -2.06 -0.23 4.98
C VAL A 51 -2.66 0.71 6.02
N GLU A 52 -3.42 1.70 5.58
CA GLU A 52 -4.06 2.64 6.51
C GLU A 52 -5.02 1.93 7.47
N LYS A 53 -5.79 0.98 6.95
CA LYS A 53 -6.71 0.21 7.77
C LYS A 53 -5.98 -0.60 8.83
N LEU A 54 -4.90 -1.25 8.41
CA LEU A 54 -4.12 -2.08 9.34
C LEU A 54 -3.45 -1.24 10.42
N VAL A 55 -2.94 -0.08 10.04
CA VAL A 55 -2.30 0.82 10.99
C VAL A 55 -3.31 1.38 11.99
N GLU A 56 -4.53 1.66 11.54
CA GLU A 56 -5.58 2.12 12.43
C GLU A 56 -5.92 1.10 13.52
N GLU A 57 -5.77 -0.17 13.21
CA GLU A 57 -6.05 -1.23 14.17
C GLU A 57 -4.92 -1.46 15.16
N LEU A 58 -3.77 -0.87 14.93
CA LEU A 58 -2.68 -0.95 15.87
C LEU A 58 -2.95 -0.07 17.08
#